data_43ff407dbd8cc19b64403cd3270df4cb
#
_entry.id   43ff407dbd8cc19b64403cd3270df4cb
#
_cell.length_a   1.000
_cell.length_b   1.000
_cell.length_c   1.000
_cell.angle_alpha   90.00
_cell.angle_beta   90.00
_cell.angle_gamma   90.00
#
_symmetry.space_group_name_H-M   'P 1'
#
loop_
_entity.id
_entity.type
_entity.pdbx_description
1 polymer ?
#
loop_
_entity_poly.entity_id
_entity_poly.type
_entity_poly.pdbx_seq_one_letter_code
_entity_poly.pdbx_strand_id
1 'polypeptide(L)'
;GLAFFTAVFGISAWADEDLTAYAVANGVVSASSFDDLTAPFSGTLASFDAETGDPVQAGDVVFSMLTTPVEAPEDGTVRYLFAQEGESADAAMNTYGAVAALQPARRQRLECTYSGAANDEECRHLHVGEILYFKADKEKGTGVVIATRENAYEVEVLTGKYDAGRILDLYRDSDYAYDNKTGSGKVVYREDVQVAASGVIAAVLVQPGDSVRKGDTLFTVVGQDAPFDASPEITARKSGVIGLIPVSSGQQVWKGQLLARVYHTDAPEIVAEVDEMDLHSLRVGDTVPVTLDVEESRVLTGTVTEISSLGSQRQNAAYFTVHISVEASGLRLGQSASVYLP
;
A
#
# COMPACT_ATOMS: atom_id res chain seq x y z
N GLY A 1 32.94 25.50 -28.60
CA GLY A 1 33.22 24.21 -29.21
C GLY A 1 31.90 23.48 -29.35
N LEU A 2 31.32 23.47 -30.58
CA LEU A 2 30.15 22.65 -30.94
C LEU A 2 30.60 21.19 -31.00
N ALA A 3 30.09 20.33 -30.17
CA ALA A 3 30.23 18.89 -30.37
C ALA A 3 29.13 18.42 -31.33
N PHE A 4 29.53 18.02 -32.54
CA PHE A 4 28.69 17.31 -33.46
C PHE A 4 28.48 15.87 -32.95
N PHE A 5 27.27 15.55 -32.54
CA PHE A 5 26.83 14.16 -32.38
C PHE A 5 26.54 13.61 -33.80
N THR A 6 27.46 12.86 -34.37
CA THR A 6 27.19 12.01 -35.50
C THR A 6 26.39 10.81 -35.05
N ALA A 7 25.08 10.81 -35.32
CA ALA A 7 24.29 9.60 -35.28
C ALA A 7 24.83 8.64 -36.37
N VAL A 8 25.50 7.58 -35.95
CA VAL A 8 25.85 6.47 -36.82
C VAL A 8 24.55 5.71 -37.08
N PHE A 9 23.89 6.00 -38.20
CA PHE A 9 22.88 5.11 -38.76
C PHE A 9 23.63 3.83 -39.16
N GLY A 10 23.41 2.75 -38.39
CA GLY A 10 23.87 1.43 -38.83
C GLY A 10 23.21 1.08 -40.16
N ILE A 11 23.95 1.14 -41.25
CA ILE A 11 23.52 0.62 -42.50
C ILE A 11 23.41 -0.89 -42.31
N SER A 12 22.20 -1.47 -42.52
CA SER A 12 22.02 -2.92 -42.46
C SER A 12 22.96 -3.58 -43.45
N ALA A 13 23.77 -4.53 -43.00
CA ALA A 13 24.71 -5.26 -43.85
C ALA A 13 24.00 -6.00 -45.01
N TRP A 14 22.69 -6.13 -44.97
CA TRP A 14 21.84 -6.91 -45.86
C TRP A 14 20.96 -6.04 -46.79
N ALA A 15 21.13 -4.73 -46.83
CA ALA A 15 20.23 -3.82 -47.54
C ALA A 15 20.18 -4.04 -49.08
N ASP A 16 21.22 -4.68 -49.67
CA ASP A 16 21.35 -4.95 -51.11
C ASP A 16 21.41 -6.46 -51.44
N GLU A 17 21.16 -7.35 -50.48
CA GLU A 17 21.27 -8.79 -50.68
C GLU A 17 19.95 -9.41 -51.14
N ASP A 18 20.03 -10.32 -52.14
CA ASP A 18 18.85 -11.06 -52.60
C ASP A 18 18.48 -12.17 -51.63
N LEU A 19 17.51 -11.89 -50.76
CA LEU A 19 17.03 -12.83 -49.76
C LEU A 19 16.22 -14.00 -50.29
N THR A 20 15.92 -14.04 -51.58
CA THR A 20 15.14 -15.14 -52.22
C THR A 20 15.87 -16.48 -52.26
N ALA A 21 17.19 -16.48 -52.02
CA ALA A 21 18.03 -17.70 -51.96
C ALA A 21 18.07 -18.36 -50.58
N TYR A 22 17.51 -17.72 -49.56
CA TYR A 22 17.54 -18.21 -48.20
C TYR A 22 16.30 -19.03 -47.84
N ALA A 23 16.46 -20.03 -46.97
CA ALA A 23 15.31 -20.65 -46.31
C ALA A 23 14.67 -19.66 -45.33
N VAL A 24 13.35 -19.68 -45.19
CA VAL A 24 12.62 -18.72 -44.37
C VAL A 24 11.96 -19.43 -43.20
N ALA A 25 12.30 -19.00 -42.00
CA ALA A 25 11.64 -19.42 -40.76
C ALA A 25 10.71 -18.32 -40.24
N ASN A 26 9.52 -18.73 -39.79
CA ASN A 26 8.57 -17.80 -39.16
C ASN A 26 9.00 -17.53 -37.74
N GLY A 27 9.00 -16.26 -37.35
CA GLY A 27 9.33 -15.80 -36.01
C GLY A 27 8.32 -14.79 -35.48
N VAL A 28 8.42 -14.53 -34.23
CA VAL A 28 7.61 -13.53 -33.52
C VAL A 28 8.53 -12.67 -32.66
N VAL A 29 8.29 -11.36 -32.65
CA VAL A 29 8.96 -10.43 -31.72
C VAL A 29 8.56 -10.76 -30.31
N SER A 30 9.51 -11.08 -29.46
CA SER A 30 9.35 -11.42 -28.05
C SER A 30 10.24 -10.54 -27.17
N ALA A 31 10.00 -10.57 -25.87
CA ALA A 31 10.90 -9.98 -24.90
C ALA A 31 11.94 -11.02 -24.47
N SER A 32 13.19 -10.62 -24.42
CA SER A 32 14.28 -11.50 -23.94
C SER A 32 14.21 -11.76 -22.43
N SER A 33 13.47 -10.94 -21.67
CA SER A 33 13.31 -11.06 -20.24
C SER A 33 11.99 -10.46 -19.74
N PHE A 34 11.59 -10.87 -18.54
CA PHE A 34 10.40 -10.36 -17.85
C PHE A 34 10.64 -10.27 -16.36
N ASP A 35 9.82 -9.47 -15.69
CA ASP A 35 9.70 -9.43 -14.24
C ASP A 35 8.31 -9.86 -13.80
N ASP A 36 8.24 -10.71 -12.79
CA ASP A 36 7.00 -11.06 -12.12
C ASP A 36 6.79 -10.10 -10.94
N LEU A 37 5.70 -9.33 -11.01
CA LEU A 37 5.24 -8.52 -9.89
C LEU A 37 4.42 -9.41 -8.98
N THR A 38 4.84 -9.52 -7.72
CA THR A 38 4.22 -10.39 -6.72
C THR A 38 3.75 -9.60 -5.52
N ALA A 39 2.73 -10.10 -4.82
CA ALA A 39 2.25 -9.52 -3.58
C ALA A 39 3.35 -9.54 -2.50
N PRO A 40 3.73 -8.39 -1.91
CA PRO A 40 4.79 -8.33 -0.89
C PRO A 40 4.36 -8.93 0.44
N PHE A 41 3.06 -8.97 0.72
CA PHE A 41 2.41 -9.56 1.90
C PHE A 41 0.98 -9.98 1.57
N SER A 42 0.35 -10.72 2.47
CA SER A 42 -1.05 -11.15 2.32
C SER A 42 -2.00 -10.00 2.64
N GLY A 43 -3.03 -9.83 1.81
CA GLY A 43 -3.99 -8.73 1.98
C GLY A 43 -4.93 -8.60 0.80
N THR A 44 -5.61 -7.47 0.71
CA THR A 44 -6.55 -7.17 -0.38
C THR A 44 -5.94 -6.13 -1.32
N LEU A 45 -6.02 -6.39 -2.63
CA LEU A 45 -5.64 -5.41 -3.64
C LEU A 45 -6.63 -4.24 -3.66
N ALA A 46 -6.12 -3.04 -3.78
CA ALA A 46 -6.94 -1.88 -4.14
C ALA A 46 -7.48 -2.02 -5.58
N SER A 47 -8.40 -1.14 -5.98
CA SER A 47 -8.77 -1.03 -7.38
C SER A 47 -7.57 -0.57 -8.21
N PHE A 48 -7.42 -1.12 -9.41
CA PHE A 48 -6.38 -0.77 -10.37
C PHE A 48 -6.98 -0.72 -11.78
N ASP A 49 -6.39 0.10 -12.64
CA ASP A 49 -6.81 0.29 -14.04
C ASP A 49 -5.86 -0.35 -15.05
N ALA A 50 -4.77 -0.97 -14.56
CA ALA A 50 -3.77 -1.61 -15.41
C ALA A 50 -4.37 -2.77 -16.22
N GLU A 51 -4.08 -2.82 -17.53
CA GLU A 51 -4.56 -3.84 -18.45
C GLU A 51 -3.39 -4.54 -19.14
N THR A 52 -3.65 -5.75 -19.65
CA THR A 52 -2.69 -6.46 -20.50
C THR A 52 -2.47 -5.69 -21.78
N GLY A 53 -1.21 -5.41 -22.11
CA GLY A 53 -0.78 -4.59 -23.25
C GLY A 53 -0.37 -3.16 -22.88
N ASP A 54 -0.63 -2.73 -21.64
CA ASP A 54 -0.25 -1.39 -21.18
C ASP A 54 1.28 -1.26 -21.06
N PRO A 55 1.85 -0.14 -21.54
CA PRO A 55 3.24 0.19 -21.28
C PRO A 55 3.42 0.71 -19.87
N VAL A 56 4.50 0.31 -19.21
CA VAL A 56 4.91 0.78 -17.89
C VAL A 56 6.36 1.24 -17.90
N GLN A 57 6.66 2.24 -17.07
CA GLN A 57 8.02 2.71 -16.84
C GLN A 57 8.56 2.20 -15.51
N ALA A 58 9.88 2.13 -15.38
CA ALA A 58 10.50 1.81 -14.11
C ALA A 58 10.08 2.83 -13.03
N GLY A 59 9.55 2.33 -11.91
CA GLY A 59 9.04 3.14 -10.82
C GLY A 59 7.53 3.41 -10.85
N ASP A 60 6.84 3.10 -11.96
CA ASP A 60 5.38 3.25 -12.02
C ASP A 60 4.70 2.31 -11.03
N VAL A 61 3.71 2.82 -10.28
CA VAL A 61 2.86 2.01 -9.41
C VAL A 61 1.85 1.25 -10.27
N VAL A 62 1.95 -0.07 -10.30
CA VAL A 62 1.04 -0.94 -11.07
C VAL A 62 -0.12 -1.41 -10.20
N PHE A 63 0.16 -1.76 -8.95
CA PHE A 63 -0.84 -2.18 -7.97
C PHE A 63 -0.60 -1.53 -6.63
N SER A 64 -1.65 -1.48 -5.79
CA SER A 64 -1.56 -1.09 -4.40
C SER A 64 -2.31 -2.10 -3.53
N MET A 65 -1.75 -2.40 -2.36
CA MET A 65 -2.45 -3.18 -1.33
C MET A 65 -3.28 -2.25 -0.47
N LEU A 66 -4.49 -2.67 -0.10
CA LEU A 66 -5.29 -1.92 0.86
C LEU A 66 -4.62 -1.92 2.23
N THR A 67 -4.61 -0.76 2.86
CA THR A 67 -4.19 -0.58 4.24
C THR A 67 -5.41 -0.39 5.14
N THR A 68 -5.30 -0.79 6.41
CA THR A 68 -6.36 -0.60 7.40
C THR A 68 -6.02 0.63 8.25
N PRO A 69 -6.90 1.65 8.32
CA PRO A 69 -6.68 2.79 9.18
C PRO A 69 -6.87 2.41 10.65
N VAL A 70 -6.01 2.95 11.51
CA VAL A 70 -6.11 2.92 12.97
C VAL A 70 -6.46 4.31 13.44
N GLU A 71 -7.67 4.47 13.94
CA GLU A 71 -8.26 5.77 14.23
C GLU A 71 -8.18 6.14 15.71
N ALA A 72 -8.19 7.46 15.99
CA ALA A 72 -8.31 7.97 17.33
C ALA A 72 -9.69 7.61 17.93
N PRO A 73 -9.76 6.93 19.09
CA PRO A 73 -11.03 6.53 19.70
C PRO A 73 -11.81 7.70 20.30
N GLU A 74 -11.14 8.80 20.64
CA GLU A 74 -11.73 10.05 21.12
C GLU A 74 -10.82 11.26 20.83
N ASP A 75 -11.35 12.47 21.07
CA ASP A 75 -10.58 13.73 20.96
C ASP A 75 -9.46 13.78 21.99
N GLY A 76 -8.26 14.17 21.57
CA GLY A 76 -7.13 14.24 22.49
C GLY A 76 -5.85 14.79 21.87
N THR A 77 -4.75 14.57 22.58
CA THR A 77 -3.40 14.90 22.11
C THR A 77 -2.56 13.62 22.14
N VAL A 78 -1.86 13.35 21.04
CA VAL A 78 -0.91 12.23 20.96
C VAL A 78 0.20 12.43 21.98
N ARG A 79 0.31 11.54 22.95
CA ARG A 79 1.33 11.64 23.99
C ARG A 79 2.53 10.78 23.70
N TYR A 80 2.29 9.54 23.30
CA TYR A 80 3.34 8.58 22.98
C TYR A 80 2.98 7.80 21.73
N LEU A 81 3.99 7.48 20.93
CA LEU A 81 3.96 6.50 19.85
C LEU A 81 4.90 5.37 20.23
N PHE A 82 4.42 4.13 20.26
CA PHE A 82 5.17 2.94 20.67
C PHE A 82 5.61 2.07 19.49
N ALA A 83 5.19 2.42 18.28
CA ALA A 83 5.61 1.76 17.05
C ALA A 83 5.90 2.80 15.96
N GLN A 84 6.85 2.47 15.09
CA GLN A 84 7.26 3.26 13.94
C GLN A 84 6.87 2.54 12.65
N GLU A 85 7.01 3.25 11.52
CA GLU A 85 6.80 2.67 10.20
C GLU A 85 7.70 1.45 9.97
N GLY A 86 7.14 0.37 9.45
CA GLY A 86 7.78 -0.93 9.26
C GLY A 86 7.77 -1.83 10.50
N GLU A 87 7.45 -1.34 11.69
CA GLU A 87 7.44 -2.15 12.91
C GLU A 87 6.12 -2.92 13.11
N SER A 88 6.21 -4.01 13.85
CA SER A 88 5.05 -4.81 14.23
C SER A 88 4.21 -4.13 15.31
N ALA A 89 2.96 -3.83 14.99
CA ALA A 89 1.97 -3.35 15.96
C ALA A 89 1.75 -4.38 17.09
N ASP A 90 1.76 -5.67 16.77
CA ASP A 90 1.59 -6.73 17.76
C ASP A 90 2.76 -6.77 18.76
N ALA A 91 3.99 -6.46 18.32
CA ALA A 91 5.15 -6.35 19.23
C ALA A 91 5.00 -5.17 20.21
N ALA A 92 4.52 -4.01 19.72
CA ALA A 92 4.23 -2.86 20.56
C ALA A 92 3.11 -3.16 21.54
N MET A 93 2.03 -3.83 21.09
CA MET A 93 0.93 -4.27 21.95
C MET A 93 1.41 -5.22 23.05
N ASN A 94 2.27 -6.17 22.74
CA ASN A 94 2.82 -7.10 23.73
C ASN A 94 3.74 -6.43 24.77
N THR A 95 4.47 -5.38 24.35
CA THR A 95 5.46 -4.72 25.21
C THR A 95 4.84 -3.59 26.04
N TYR A 96 3.99 -2.78 25.42
CA TYR A 96 3.46 -1.53 26.01
C TYR A 96 1.95 -1.56 26.21
N GLY A 97 1.25 -2.56 25.70
CA GLY A 97 -0.22 -2.65 25.74
C GLY A 97 -0.93 -1.74 24.73
N ALA A 98 -0.17 -1.00 23.90
CA ALA A 98 -0.70 -0.05 22.93
C ALA A 98 0.29 0.22 21.81
N VAL A 99 -0.18 0.70 20.65
CA VAL A 99 0.66 1.29 19.59
C VAL A 99 0.85 2.79 19.77
N ALA A 100 -0.12 3.44 20.44
CA ALA A 100 -0.03 4.84 20.84
C ALA A 100 -0.84 5.09 22.11
N ALA A 101 -0.52 6.20 22.80
CA ALA A 101 -1.29 6.68 23.92
C ALA A 101 -1.74 8.13 23.67
N LEU A 102 -3.04 8.39 23.84
CA LEU A 102 -3.65 9.69 23.67
C LEU A 102 -4.02 10.27 25.05
N GLN A 103 -3.62 11.50 25.30
CA GLN A 103 -4.13 12.25 26.44
C GLN A 103 -5.52 12.79 26.05
N PRO A 104 -6.61 12.41 26.75
CA PRO A 104 -7.96 12.88 26.44
C PRO A 104 -8.06 14.41 26.49
N ALA A 105 -8.77 15.00 25.55
CA ALA A 105 -9.04 16.45 25.54
C ALA A 105 -9.77 16.89 26.81
N ARG A 106 -10.70 16.04 27.30
CA ARG A 106 -11.39 16.21 28.57
C ARG A 106 -10.78 15.27 29.59
N ARG A 107 -9.79 15.79 30.30
CA ARG A 107 -8.97 14.98 31.19
C ARG A 107 -9.55 14.86 32.60
N GLN A 108 -10.36 15.84 33.05
CA GLN A 108 -10.87 15.91 34.41
C GLN A 108 -12.23 15.25 34.55
N ARG A 109 -12.36 14.42 35.56
CA ARG A 109 -13.63 13.84 36.01
C ARG A 109 -13.81 14.11 37.51
N LEU A 110 -15.06 14.06 37.94
CA LEU A 110 -15.43 14.08 39.35
C LEU A 110 -16.02 12.72 39.69
N GLU A 111 -15.40 12.05 40.66
CA GLU A 111 -16.00 10.89 41.35
C GLU A 111 -16.85 11.44 42.47
N CYS A 112 -18.17 11.35 42.33
CA CYS A 112 -19.15 12.02 43.15
C CYS A 112 -19.95 11.03 43.99
N THR A 113 -20.38 11.50 45.18
CA THR A 113 -21.31 10.82 46.03
C THR A 113 -22.46 11.76 46.40
N TYR A 114 -23.62 11.20 46.70
CA TYR A 114 -24.76 11.98 47.21
C TYR A 114 -24.60 12.45 48.67
N SER A 115 -23.42 12.25 49.27
CA SER A 115 -23.13 12.72 50.61
C SER A 115 -23.22 14.24 50.68
N GLY A 116 -24.03 14.74 51.63
CA GLY A 116 -24.29 16.17 51.79
C GLY A 116 -25.21 16.77 50.69
N ALA A 117 -25.89 15.94 49.92
CA ALA A 117 -26.97 16.40 49.01
C ALA A 117 -28.12 16.99 49.79
N ALA A 118 -28.86 17.91 49.19
CA ALA A 118 -30.12 18.42 49.75
C ALA A 118 -31.12 17.27 49.95
N ASN A 119 -32.07 17.49 50.86
CA ASN A 119 -33.02 16.45 51.25
C ASN A 119 -34.19 16.31 50.27
N ASP A 120 -33.99 16.74 49.05
CA ASP A 120 -34.92 16.64 47.94
C ASP A 120 -34.64 15.37 47.13
N GLU A 121 -35.70 14.67 46.70
CA GLU A 121 -35.61 13.44 45.94
C GLU A 121 -34.95 13.69 44.59
N GLU A 122 -35.21 14.83 43.96
CA GLU A 122 -34.59 15.24 42.68
C GLU A 122 -33.07 15.40 42.81
N CYS A 123 -32.56 15.90 43.92
CA CYS A 123 -31.12 16.06 44.17
C CYS A 123 -30.37 14.74 44.31
N ARG A 124 -31.08 13.63 44.51
CA ARG A 124 -30.54 12.26 44.67
C ARG A 124 -30.80 11.35 43.48
N HIS A 125 -31.56 11.81 42.48
CA HIS A 125 -31.86 11.06 41.27
C HIS A 125 -31.37 11.83 40.04
N LEU A 126 -30.09 11.67 39.73
CA LEU A 126 -29.46 12.27 38.56
C LEU A 126 -29.55 11.33 37.36
N HIS A 127 -29.62 11.91 36.15
CA HIS A 127 -29.62 11.18 34.89
C HIS A 127 -28.37 11.44 34.10
N VAL A 128 -27.91 10.46 33.37
CA VAL A 128 -26.80 10.63 32.41
C VAL A 128 -27.21 11.70 31.39
N GLY A 129 -26.31 12.66 31.16
CA GLY A 129 -26.53 13.81 30.27
C GLY A 129 -26.92 15.09 30.99
N GLU A 130 -27.27 15.03 32.29
CA GLU A 130 -27.58 16.25 33.07
C GLU A 130 -26.32 17.11 33.27
N ILE A 131 -26.50 18.42 33.19
CA ILE A 131 -25.44 19.40 33.46
C ILE A 131 -25.50 19.79 34.96
N LEU A 132 -24.37 19.66 35.61
CA LEU A 132 -24.16 20.09 36.98
C LEU A 132 -23.18 21.25 37.06
N TYR A 133 -23.40 22.08 38.07
CA TYR A 133 -22.58 23.23 38.38
C TYR A 133 -21.78 22.95 39.65
N PHE A 134 -20.53 23.36 39.69
CA PHE A 134 -19.68 23.18 40.88
C PHE A 134 -18.82 24.41 41.10
N LYS A 135 -18.46 24.60 42.35
CA LYS A 135 -17.57 25.67 42.74
C LYS A 135 -16.58 25.22 43.80
N ALA A 136 -15.42 25.82 43.76
CA ALA A 136 -14.44 25.77 44.83
C ALA A 136 -13.89 27.16 45.06
N ASP A 137 -14.16 27.74 46.19
CA ASP A 137 -13.84 29.13 46.51
C ASP A 137 -14.43 30.12 45.48
N LYS A 138 -13.56 30.71 44.65
CA LYS A 138 -13.94 31.63 43.56
C LYS A 138 -14.03 30.98 42.20
N GLU A 139 -13.52 29.77 42.05
CA GLU A 139 -13.50 29.03 40.77
C GLU A 139 -14.83 28.31 40.57
N LYS A 140 -15.40 28.51 39.40
CA LYS A 140 -16.68 27.92 39.01
C LYS A 140 -16.46 27.04 37.80
N GLY A 141 -17.25 25.96 37.67
CA GLY A 141 -17.23 25.07 36.54
C GLY A 141 -18.55 24.39 36.32
N THR A 142 -18.62 23.72 35.18
CA THR A 142 -19.77 22.90 34.79
C THR A 142 -19.27 21.54 34.34
N GLY A 143 -20.11 20.53 34.49
CA GLY A 143 -19.84 19.20 34.01
C GLY A 143 -21.11 18.47 33.63
N VAL A 144 -20.97 17.39 32.91
CA VAL A 144 -22.06 16.51 32.51
C VAL A 144 -21.98 15.19 33.26
N VAL A 145 -23.11 14.70 33.73
CA VAL A 145 -23.20 13.38 34.37
C VAL A 145 -22.98 12.31 33.29
N ILE A 146 -21.96 11.48 33.47
CA ILE A 146 -21.61 10.43 32.50
C ILE A 146 -21.96 9.02 32.99
N ALA A 147 -22.13 8.84 34.29
CA ALA A 147 -22.57 7.58 34.89
C ALA A 147 -23.29 7.85 36.21
N THR A 148 -24.29 7.02 36.54
CA THR A 148 -25.00 7.03 37.81
C THR A 148 -25.04 5.63 38.42
N ARG A 149 -24.90 5.54 39.74
CA ARG A 149 -25.02 4.33 40.55
C ARG A 149 -25.87 4.64 41.78
N GLU A 150 -26.27 3.64 42.55
CA GLU A 150 -27.16 3.79 43.70
C GLU A 150 -26.70 4.90 44.67
N ASN A 151 -25.38 4.96 45.00
CA ASN A 151 -24.83 5.90 45.97
C ASN A 151 -23.73 6.81 45.42
N ALA A 152 -23.50 6.78 44.10
CA ALA A 152 -22.42 7.51 43.47
C ALA A 152 -22.78 7.90 42.02
N TYR A 153 -22.09 8.90 41.51
CA TYR A 153 -22.19 9.31 40.13
C TYR A 153 -20.85 9.88 39.61
N GLU A 154 -20.65 9.88 38.33
CA GLU A 154 -19.46 10.42 37.72
C GLU A 154 -19.82 11.60 36.82
N VAL A 155 -19.02 12.66 36.88
CA VAL A 155 -19.21 13.88 36.12
C VAL A 155 -17.96 14.18 35.31
N GLU A 156 -18.11 14.34 33.97
CA GLU A 156 -17.06 14.87 33.14
C GLU A 156 -17.03 16.39 33.23
N VAL A 157 -15.86 16.97 33.52
CA VAL A 157 -15.70 18.43 33.62
C VAL A 157 -15.73 19.05 32.25
N LEU A 158 -16.68 19.93 31.98
CA LEU A 158 -16.81 20.69 30.73
C LEU A 158 -16.07 22.02 30.80
N THR A 159 -16.19 22.73 31.94
CA THR A 159 -15.52 24.01 32.15
C THR A 159 -14.93 24.07 33.54
N GLY A 160 -13.89 24.87 33.70
CA GLY A 160 -13.11 24.96 34.95
C GLY A 160 -11.84 24.09 34.88
N LYS A 161 -10.88 24.40 35.75
CA LYS A 161 -9.62 23.65 35.86
C LYS A 161 -9.28 23.51 37.33
N TYR A 162 -9.17 22.29 37.77
CA TYR A 162 -9.01 21.97 39.22
C TYR A 162 -7.85 21.00 39.41
N ASP A 163 -7.21 21.04 40.55
CA ASP A 163 -6.16 20.10 40.90
C ASP A 163 -6.74 18.72 41.25
N ALA A 164 -6.01 17.67 40.92
CA ALA A 164 -6.39 16.33 41.28
C ALA A 164 -6.49 16.15 42.78
N GLY A 165 -7.51 15.43 43.25
CA GLY A 165 -7.78 15.21 44.64
C GLY A 165 -8.61 16.29 45.33
N ARG A 166 -8.85 17.44 44.70
CA ARG A 166 -9.72 18.51 45.23
C ARG A 166 -11.16 18.01 45.31
N ILE A 167 -11.86 18.38 46.37
CA ILE A 167 -13.28 18.08 46.58
C ILE A 167 -14.08 19.31 46.18
N LEU A 168 -15.09 19.13 45.34
CA LEU A 168 -16.00 20.15 44.85
C LEU A 168 -17.43 19.82 45.33
N ASP A 169 -18.20 20.81 45.66
CA ASP A 169 -19.63 20.69 45.86
C ASP A 169 -20.36 20.87 44.56
N LEU A 170 -21.32 19.99 44.25
CA LEU A 170 -22.06 19.98 43.00
C LEU A 170 -23.52 20.39 43.23
N TYR A 171 -24.05 21.12 42.25
CA TYR A 171 -25.38 21.72 42.28
C TYR A 171 -26.08 21.53 40.93
N ARG A 172 -27.43 21.49 40.97
CA ARG A 172 -28.22 21.47 39.73
C ARG A 172 -28.25 22.81 39.04
N ASP A 173 -28.13 23.92 39.78
CA ASP A 173 -28.23 25.27 39.26
C ASP A 173 -27.00 26.13 39.53
N SER A 174 -26.85 27.15 38.70
CA SER A 174 -25.73 28.09 38.75
C SER A 174 -25.83 29.12 39.93
N ASP A 175 -26.87 29.07 40.70
CA ASP A 175 -27.05 29.88 41.94
C ASP A 175 -26.27 29.32 43.11
N TYR A 176 -25.92 28.01 43.06
CA TYR A 176 -25.19 27.28 44.08
C TYR A 176 -25.92 27.25 45.41
N ALA A 177 -27.26 27.31 45.41
CA ALA A 177 -28.09 27.23 46.59
C ALA A 177 -28.01 25.83 47.21
N TYR A 178 -28.10 25.76 48.56
CA TYR A 178 -28.02 24.46 49.26
C TYR A 178 -29.13 23.50 48.84
N ASP A 179 -30.32 24.05 48.57
CA ASP A 179 -31.50 23.24 48.17
C ASP A 179 -31.31 22.52 46.82
N ASN A 180 -30.36 23.00 45.99
CA ASN A 180 -30.00 22.42 44.70
C ASN A 180 -28.71 21.59 44.77
N LYS A 181 -28.15 21.34 45.97
CA LYS A 181 -26.91 20.58 46.11
C LYS A 181 -27.15 19.09 45.89
N THR A 182 -26.43 18.51 44.94
CA THR A 182 -26.53 17.08 44.56
C THR A 182 -25.49 16.19 45.21
N GLY A 183 -24.52 16.78 45.93
CA GLY A 183 -23.49 16.07 46.64
C GLY A 183 -22.11 16.71 46.53
N SER A 184 -21.09 15.91 46.68
CA SER A 184 -19.69 16.31 46.51
C SER A 184 -18.91 15.32 45.67
N GLY A 185 -17.93 15.82 44.94
CA GLY A 185 -17.10 15.02 44.06
C GLY A 185 -15.63 15.34 44.19
N LYS A 186 -14.80 14.30 44.11
CA LYS A 186 -13.34 14.40 44.09
C LYS A 186 -12.86 14.48 42.67
N VAL A 187 -12.00 15.47 42.38
CA VAL A 187 -11.36 15.62 41.04
C VAL A 187 -10.37 14.50 40.85
N VAL A 188 -10.55 13.75 39.77
CA VAL A 188 -9.62 12.74 39.29
C VAL A 188 -9.24 13.04 37.84
N TYR A 189 -8.06 12.60 37.43
CA TYR A 189 -7.63 12.72 36.04
C TYR A 189 -7.77 11.37 35.36
N ARG A 190 -8.36 11.39 34.18
CA ARG A 190 -8.42 10.21 33.33
C ARG A 190 -7.00 9.82 32.90
N GLU A 191 -6.77 8.54 32.86
CA GLU A 191 -5.56 7.97 32.25
C GLU A 191 -5.55 8.21 30.76
N ASP A 192 -4.36 8.07 30.16
CA ASP A 192 -4.21 8.14 28.71
C ASP A 192 -4.96 6.98 28.05
N VAL A 193 -5.61 7.28 26.95
CA VAL A 193 -6.35 6.30 26.16
C VAL A 193 -5.38 5.53 25.29
N GLN A 194 -5.37 4.22 25.45
CA GLN A 194 -4.53 3.32 24.71
C GLN A 194 -5.15 2.99 23.36
N VAL A 195 -4.36 3.13 22.28
CA VAL A 195 -4.73 2.79 20.91
C VAL A 195 -4.16 1.42 20.59
N ALA A 196 -5.04 0.50 20.19
CA ALA A 196 -4.67 -0.85 19.81
C ALA A 196 -4.63 -1.00 18.30
N ALA A 197 -3.70 -1.81 17.81
CA ALA A 197 -3.62 -2.23 16.42
C ALA A 197 -2.97 -3.61 16.31
N SER A 198 -3.11 -4.22 15.12
CA SER A 198 -2.50 -5.52 14.78
C SER A 198 -1.96 -5.44 13.36
N GLY A 199 -0.87 -6.16 13.08
CA GLY A 199 -0.19 -6.15 11.79
C GLY A 199 1.12 -5.37 11.82
N VAL A 200 1.55 -4.89 10.66
CA VAL A 200 2.75 -4.05 10.48
C VAL A 200 2.33 -2.62 10.17
N ILE A 201 2.95 -1.65 10.82
CA ILE A 201 2.70 -0.23 10.60
C ILE A 201 3.19 0.15 9.18
N ALA A 202 2.26 0.47 8.30
CA ALA A 202 2.59 0.89 6.93
C ALA A 202 2.90 2.39 6.85
N ALA A 203 2.22 3.21 7.65
CA ALA A 203 2.51 4.64 7.76
C ALA A 203 2.10 5.18 9.13
N VAL A 204 2.84 6.17 9.62
CA VAL A 204 2.56 6.96 10.82
C VAL A 204 2.16 8.36 10.39
N LEU A 205 0.91 8.76 10.68
CA LEU A 205 0.33 10.02 10.18
C LEU A 205 0.31 11.14 11.20
N VAL A 206 0.78 10.87 12.42
CA VAL A 206 0.77 11.81 13.55
C VAL A 206 2.11 11.82 14.29
N GLN A 207 2.35 12.86 15.07
CA GLN A 207 3.52 13.00 15.92
C GLN A 207 3.12 13.26 17.38
N PRO A 208 3.99 12.94 18.36
CA PRO A 208 3.77 13.33 19.74
C PRO A 208 3.56 14.84 19.87
N GLY A 209 2.46 15.25 20.51
CA GLY A 209 2.03 16.64 20.63
C GLY A 209 0.91 17.05 19.67
N ASP A 210 0.60 16.26 18.65
CA ASP A 210 -0.51 16.56 17.73
C ASP A 210 -1.86 16.43 18.43
N SER A 211 -2.75 17.37 18.13
CA SER A 211 -4.15 17.31 18.54
C SER A 211 -4.96 16.54 17.52
N VAL A 212 -5.69 15.52 17.97
CA VAL A 212 -6.50 14.64 17.13
C VAL A 212 -7.95 14.65 17.58
N ARG A 213 -8.86 14.42 16.63
CA ARG A 213 -10.29 14.22 16.88
C ARG A 213 -10.62 12.74 16.76
N LYS A 214 -11.71 12.35 17.41
CA LYS A 214 -12.26 11.00 17.23
C LYS A 214 -12.48 10.71 15.74
N GLY A 215 -11.94 9.57 15.28
CA GLY A 215 -12.01 9.14 13.88
C GLY A 215 -10.85 9.62 13.01
N ASP A 216 -9.95 10.48 13.52
CA ASP A 216 -8.74 10.84 12.77
C ASP A 216 -7.82 9.63 12.67
N THR A 217 -7.29 9.36 11.48
CA THR A 217 -6.36 8.25 11.26
C THR A 217 -4.99 8.58 11.85
N LEU A 218 -4.52 7.75 12.76
CA LEU A 218 -3.22 7.87 13.43
C LEU A 218 -2.13 7.09 12.70
N PHE A 219 -2.48 5.88 12.27
CA PHE A 219 -1.64 4.94 11.56
C PHE A 219 -2.42 4.27 10.44
N THR A 220 -1.69 3.70 9.50
CA THR A 220 -2.22 2.64 8.64
C THR A 220 -1.44 1.36 8.89
N VAL A 221 -2.12 0.21 8.86
CA VAL A 221 -1.50 -1.10 9.05
C VAL A 221 -1.77 -2.01 7.86
N VAL A 222 -0.86 -2.96 7.65
CA VAL A 222 -0.95 -4.02 6.65
C VAL A 222 -0.87 -5.39 7.31
N GLY A 223 -0.94 -6.46 6.52
CA GLY A 223 -0.92 -7.84 7.02
C GLY A 223 0.29 -8.15 7.91
N GLN A 224 0.10 -9.06 8.86
CA GLN A 224 1.14 -9.45 9.83
C GLN A 224 2.38 -10.10 9.20
N ASP A 225 2.27 -10.62 7.97
CA ASP A 225 3.35 -11.24 7.21
C ASP A 225 4.15 -10.27 6.35
N ALA A 226 3.84 -8.96 6.43
CA ALA A 226 4.58 -7.92 5.74
C ALA A 226 6.03 -7.83 6.27
N PRO A 227 7.05 -7.80 5.40
CA PRO A 227 8.40 -7.51 5.82
C PRO A 227 8.55 -6.07 6.30
N PHE A 228 9.59 -5.79 7.09
CA PHE A 228 9.85 -4.49 7.71
C PHE A 228 9.86 -3.31 6.73
N ASP A 229 10.28 -3.53 5.50
CA ASP A 229 10.39 -2.51 4.44
C ASP A 229 9.32 -2.67 3.34
N ALA A 230 8.25 -3.42 3.61
CA ALA A 230 7.20 -3.65 2.63
C ALA A 230 6.40 -2.38 2.36
N SER A 231 6.50 -1.87 1.14
CA SER A 231 5.57 -0.87 0.63
C SER A 231 4.22 -1.53 0.28
N PRO A 232 3.09 -0.88 0.58
CA PRO A 232 1.80 -1.28 0.02
C PRO A 232 1.72 -1.05 -1.50
N GLU A 233 2.60 -0.24 -2.08
CA GLU A 233 2.67 0.02 -3.52
C GLU A 233 3.59 -0.99 -4.20
N ILE A 234 3.10 -1.61 -5.27
CA ILE A 234 3.84 -2.55 -6.10
C ILE A 234 4.20 -1.85 -7.40
N THR A 235 5.50 -1.59 -7.57
CA THR A 235 6.02 -0.81 -8.70
C THR A 235 6.69 -1.70 -9.74
N ALA A 236 6.64 -1.27 -11.00
CA ALA A 236 7.44 -1.87 -12.07
C ALA A 236 8.92 -1.59 -11.83
N ARG A 237 9.76 -2.63 -11.82
CA ARG A 237 11.21 -2.50 -11.60
C ARG A 237 11.95 -1.98 -12.83
N LYS A 238 11.44 -2.32 -14.00
CA LYS A 238 11.96 -1.91 -15.30
C LYS A 238 10.81 -1.50 -16.21
N SER A 239 11.14 -0.70 -17.22
CA SER A 239 10.20 -0.34 -18.27
C SER A 239 9.86 -1.55 -19.13
N GLY A 240 8.61 -1.65 -19.57
CA GLY A 240 8.14 -2.78 -20.33
C GLY A 240 6.65 -2.70 -20.69
N VAL A 241 6.07 -3.85 -20.99
CA VAL A 241 4.65 -4.01 -21.31
C VAL A 241 4.06 -5.09 -20.40
N ILE A 242 2.90 -4.82 -19.84
CA ILE A 242 2.16 -5.79 -19.03
C ILE A 242 1.62 -6.89 -19.94
N GLY A 243 2.06 -8.14 -19.73
CA GLY A 243 1.66 -9.28 -20.56
C GLY A 243 0.62 -10.18 -19.94
N LEU A 244 0.49 -10.18 -18.61
CA LEU A 244 -0.44 -11.03 -17.88
C LEU A 244 -0.84 -10.38 -16.56
N ILE A 245 -2.13 -10.37 -16.27
CA ILE A 245 -2.69 -9.98 -14.95
C ILE A 245 -3.67 -11.09 -14.51
N PRO A 246 -3.25 -12.04 -13.65
CA PRO A 246 -4.09 -13.15 -13.22
C PRO A 246 -4.98 -12.80 -12.00
N VAL A 247 -5.10 -11.52 -11.65
CA VAL A 247 -5.83 -11.04 -10.46
C VAL A 247 -6.85 -9.97 -10.84
N SER A 248 -7.78 -9.71 -9.93
CA SER A 248 -8.83 -8.69 -10.09
C SER A 248 -8.76 -7.64 -8.97
N SER A 249 -9.27 -6.44 -9.25
CA SER A 249 -9.43 -5.38 -8.26
C SER A 249 -10.26 -5.86 -7.07
N GLY A 250 -9.82 -5.56 -5.85
CA GLY A 250 -10.48 -5.99 -4.61
C GLY A 250 -10.26 -7.47 -4.25
N GLN A 251 -9.46 -8.20 -5.02
CA GLN A 251 -9.15 -9.60 -4.72
C GLN A 251 -8.24 -9.73 -3.51
N GLN A 252 -8.51 -10.74 -2.66
CA GLN A 252 -7.59 -11.15 -1.62
C GLN A 252 -6.45 -11.96 -2.22
N VAL A 253 -5.22 -11.61 -1.90
CA VAL A 253 -3.97 -12.22 -2.39
C VAL A 253 -3.09 -12.65 -1.23
N TRP A 254 -2.20 -13.60 -1.51
CA TRP A 254 -1.26 -14.13 -0.54
C TRP A 254 0.16 -13.64 -0.86
N LYS A 255 0.99 -13.50 0.15
CA LYS A 255 2.42 -13.17 -0.03
C LYS A 255 3.08 -14.05 -1.10
N GLY A 256 3.74 -13.41 -2.06
CA GLY A 256 4.40 -14.08 -3.19
C GLY A 256 3.47 -14.47 -4.34
N GLN A 257 2.15 -14.23 -4.25
CA GLN A 257 1.23 -14.48 -5.35
C GLN A 257 1.54 -13.57 -6.54
N LEU A 258 1.55 -14.14 -7.76
CA LEU A 258 1.73 -13.39 -9.00
C LEU A 258 0.56 -12.43 -9.21
N LEU A 259 0.87 -11.15 -9.41
CA LEU A 259 -0.08 -10.07 -9.70
C LEU A 259 -0.05 -9.67 -11.16
N ALA A 260 1.15 -9.54 -11.73
CA ALA A 260 1.35 -9.30 -13.15
C ALA A 260 2.72 -9.79 -13.60
N ARG A 261 2.84 -10.01 -14.91
CA ARG A 261 4.12 -10.20 -15.59
C ARG A 261 4.38 -9.01 -16.51
N VAL A 262 5.53 -8.38 -16.35
CA VAL A 262 5.99 -7.27 -17.18
C VAL A 262 7.10 -7.76 -18.09
N TYR A 263 6.88 -7.73 -19.38
CA TYR A 263 7.86 -8.05 -20.41
C TYR A 263 8.70 -6.82 -20.72
N HIS A 264 10.03 -6.95 -20.65
CA HIS A 264 10.93 -5.84 -20.92
C HIS A 264 11.05 -5.58 -22.41
N THR A 265 11.05 -4.30 -22.80
CA THR A 265 11.11 -3.88 -24.20
C THR A 265 12.45 -3.24 -24.59
N ASP A 266 13.41 -3.22 -23.67
CA ASP A 266 14.76 -2.65 -23.88
C ASP A 266 15.66 -3.55 -24.72
N ALA A 267 15.41 -4.87 -24.74
CA ALA A 267 16.16 -5.85 -25.50
C ALA A 267 15.19 -6.86 -26.17
N PRO A 268 14.53 -6.47 -27.25
CA PRO A 268 13.64 -7.37 -27.98
C PRO A 268 14.44 -8.49 -28.68
N GLU A 269 13.82 -9.65 -28.81
CA GLU A 269 14.33 -10.78 -29.57
C GLU A 269 13.28 -11.29 -30.55
N ILE A 270 13.74 -12.02 -31.59
CA ILE A 270 12.87 -12.80 -32.45
C ILE A 270 12.96 -14.25 -31.99
N VAL A 271 11.82 -14.84 -31.70
CA VAL A 271 11.70 -16.26 -31.40
C VAL A 271 11.16 -16.94 -32.65
N ALA A 272 12.01 -17.70 -33.35
CA ALA A 272 11.70 -18.37 -34.61
C ALA A 272 11.58 -19.88 -34.41
N GLU A 273 10.69 -20.52 -35.20
CA GLU A 273 10.59 -21.96 -35.30
C GLU A 273 11.32 -22.41 -36.57
N VAL A 274 12.44 -23.13 -36.41
CA VAL A 274 13.30 -23.58 -37.50
C VAL A 274 13.15 -25.09 -37.72
N ASP A 275 12.96 -25.52 -38.96
CA ASP A 275 12.90 -26.94 -39.31
C ASP A 275 14.25 -27.63 -39.07
N GLU A 276 14.23 -28.90 -38.64
CA GLU A 276 15.43 -29.71 -38.41
C GLU A 276 16.39 -29.72 -39.59
N MET A 277 15.86 -29.70 -40.84
CA MET A 277 16.66 -29.71 -42.04
C MET A 277 17.48 -28.42 -42.22
N ASP A 278 16.92 -27.29 -41.84
CA ASP A 278 17.57 -25.98 -41.94
C ASP A 278 18.47 -25.68 -40.74
N LEU A 279 18.17 -26.30 -39.60
CA LEU A 279 18.90 -26.08 -38.36
C LEU A 279 20.37 -26.50 -38.43
N HIS A 280 20.72 -27.48 -39.29
CA HIS A 280 22.10 -27.99 -39.38
C HIS A 280 23.11 -26.96 -39.86
N SER A 281 22.67 -25.93 -40.57
CA SER A 281 23.50 -24.82 -41.07
C SER A 281 23.64 -23.69 -40.08
N LEU A 282 22.80 -23.66 -39.01
CA LEU A 282 22.70 -22.54 -38.04
C LEU A 282 23.46 -22.81 -36.75
N ARG A 283 24.18 -21.82 -36.24
CA ARG A 283 24.92 -21.90 -35.01
C ARG A 283 24.70 -20.67 -34.13
N VAL A 284 24.82 -20.82 -32.80
CA VAL A 284 24.86 -19.70 -31.88
C VAL A 284 26.01 -18.78 -32.23
N GLY A 285 25.72 -17.49 -32.39
CA GLY A 285 26.63 -16.44 -32.81
C GLY A 285 26.53 -16.09 -34.29
N ASP A 286 25.79 -16.86 -35.07
CA ASP A 286 25.58 -16.52 -36.50
C ASP A 286 24.68 -15.27 -36.62
N THR A 287 24.96 -14.52 -37.69
CA THR A 287 24.20 -13.32 -38.04
C THR A 287 23.22 -13.66 -39.16
N VAL A 288 21.95 -13.34 -38.96
CA VAL A 288 20.87 -13.64 -39.91
C VAL A 288 20.06 -12.40 -40.25
N PRO A 289 19.61 -12.25 -41.52
CA PRO A 289 18.66 -11.20 -41.87
C PRO A 289 17.27 -11.50 -41.30
N VAL A 290 16.59 -10.46 -40.80
CA VAL A 290 15.23 -10.55 -40.29
C VAL A 290 14.40 -9.43 -40.89
N THR A 291 13.21 -9.71 -41.38
CA THR A 291 12.22 -8.71 -41.77
C THR A 291 10.97 -8.82 -40.92
N LEU A 292 10.27 -7.70 -40.72
CA LEU A 292 8.93 -7.70 -40.11
C LEU A 292 7.90 -7.87 -41.26
N ASP A 293 6.92 -8.74 -41.05
CA ASP A 293 5.89 -9.00 -42.09
C ASP A 293 5.06 -7.75 -42.45
N VAL A 294 5.01 -6.77 -41.56
CA VAL A 294 4.34 -5.47 -41.79
C VAL A 294 5.23 -4.43 -42.47
N GLU A 295 6.55 -4.65 -42.55
CA GLU A 295 7.54 -3.73 -43.10
C GLU A 295 8.69 -4.51 -43.74
N GLU A 296 8.36 -5.27 -44.80
CA GLU A 296 9.31 -6.16 -45.50
C GLU A 296 10.53 -5.44 -46.07
N SER A 297 10.40 -4.13 -46.37
CA SER A 297 11.50 -3.31 -46.88
C SER A 297 12.58 -2.99 -45.83
N ARG A 298 12.29 -3.20 -44.55
CA ARG A 298 13.22 -2.97 -43.45
C ARG A 298 13.88 -4.27 -43.03
N VAL A 299 15.10 -4.50 -43.53
CA VAL A 299 15.90 -5.65 -43.12
C VAL A 299 16.65 -5.31 -41.83
N LEU A 300 16.43 -6.09 -40.78
CA LEU A 300 17.15 -6.03 -39.54
C LEU A 300 18.28 -7.06 -39.52
N THR A 301 19.33 -6.78 -38.79
CA THR A 301 20.38 -7.75 -38.52
C THR A 301 20.09 -8.42 -37.18
N GLY A 302 19.90 -9.74 -37.22
CA GLY A 302 19.71 -10.55 -36.03
C GLY A 302 20.96 -11.38 -35.70
N THR A 303 21.22 -11.64 -34.43
CA THR A 303 22.28 -12.56 -33.98
C THR A 303 21.65 -13.72 -33.22
N VAL A 304 21.94 -14.93 -33.63
CA VAL A 304 21.46 -16.15 -32.93
C VAL A 304 22.08 -16.25 -31.55
N THR A 305 21.26 -16.17 -30.52
CA THR A 305 21.70 -16.22 -29.10
C THR A 305 21.54 -17.60 -28.48
N GLU A 306 20.49 -18.31 -28.91
CA GLU A 306 20.17 -19.63 -28.35
C GLU A 306 19.47 -20.49 -29.40
N ILE A 307 19.76 -21.79 -29.41
CA ILE A 307 19.05 -22.81 -30.14
C ILE A 307 18.57 -23.86 -29.16
N SER A 308 17.26 -24.06 -29.07
CA SER A 308 16.68 -25.04 -28.16
C SER A 308 17.16 -26.44 -28.45
N SER A 309 17.55 -27.18 -27.41
CA SER A 309 17.87 -28.60 -27.52
C SER A 309 16.64 -29.51 -27.53
N LEU A 310 15.42 -28.93 -27.32
CA LEU A 310 14.16 -29.66 -27.36
C LEU A 310 13.36 -29.23 -28.57
N GLY A 311 13.12 -30.15 -29.51
CA GLY A 311 12.26 -29.94 -30.68
C GLY A 311 10.82 -30.30 -30.40
N SER A 312 9.90 -29.64 -31.12
CA SER A 312 8.47 -29.95 -31.19
C SER A 312 8.16 -30.66 -32.50
N GLN A 313 7.40 -31.78 -32.46
CA GLN A 313 6.97 -32.45 -33.70
C GLN A 313 5.63 -31.91 -34.17
N ARG A 314 5.56 -31.48 -35.43
CA ARG A 314 4.33 -31.07 -36.13
C ARG A 314 4.32 -31.69 -37.52
N GLN A 315 3.26 -32.37 -37.91
CA GLN A 315 3.02 -32.89 -39.27
C GLN A 315 4.24 -33.64 -39.90
N ASN A 316 4.91 -34.48 -39.16
CA ASN A 316 6.10 -35.26 -39.53
C ASN A 316 7.42 -34.47 -39.69
N ALA A 317 7.49 -33.23 -39.29
CA ALA A 317 8.72 -32.44 -39.16
C ALA A 317 9.02 -32.09 -37.72
N ALA A 318 10.29 -32.01 -37.36
CA ALA A 318 10.73 -31.50 -36.07
C ALA A 318 11.13 -30.04 -36.22
N TYR A 319 10.57 -29.21 -35.34
CA TYR A 319 10.89 -27.77 -35.27
C TYR A 319 11.59 -27.45 -33.96
N PHE A 320 12.59 -26.60 -34.03
CA PHE A 320 13.37 -26.15 -32.92
C PHE A 320 13.21 -24.64 -32.74
N THR A 321 13.07 -24.20 -31.50
CA THR A 321 13.00 -22.78 -31.16
C THR A 321 14.39 -22.16 -31.23
N VAL A 322 14.54 -21.09 -31.98
CA VAL A 322 15.76 -20.29 -32.11
C VAL A 322 15.50 -18.88 -31.61
N HIS A 323 16.33 -18.41 -30.68
CA HIS A 323 16.30 -17.04 -30.17
C HIS A 323 17.32 -16.19 -30.91
N ILE A 324 16.89 -15.03 -31.39
CA ILE A 324 17.69 -14.14 -32.22
C ILE A 324 17.56 -12.73 -31.63
N SER A 325 18.64 -12.19 -31.09
CA SER A 325 18.68 -10.79 -30.61
C SER A 325 18.68 -9.84 -31.80
N VAL A 326 17.91 -8.76 -31.69
CA VAL A 326 17.85 -7.70 -32.71
C VAL A 326 18.02 -6.33 -32.06
N GLU A 327 18.89 -5.49 -32.65
CA GLU A 327 19.05 -4.11 -32.20
C GLU A 327 18.15 -3.19 -33.03
N ALA A 328 16.89 -3.06 -32.66
CA ALA A 328 15.94 -2.21 -33.34
C ALA A 328 14.99 -1.52 -32.39
N SER A 329 14.74 -0.24 -32.60
CA SER A 329 13.74 0.54 -31.89
C SER A 329 12.37 0.43 -32.54
N GLY A 330 11.30 0.53 -31.75
CA GLY A 330 9.93 0.58 -32.24
C GLY A 330 9.30 -0.79 -32.53
N LEU A 331 9.96 -1.90 -32.18
CA LEU A 331 9.38 -3.23 -32.25
C LEU A 331 8.26 -3.38 -31.19
N ARG A 332 7.19 -4.05 -31.59
CA ARG A 332 6.08 -4.39 -30.66
C ARG A 332 6.08 -5.90 -30.43
N LEU A 333 5.99 -6.30 -29.19
CA LEU A 333 5.85 -7.71 -28.82
C LEU A 333 4.64 -8.33 -29.53
N GLY A 334 4.80 -9.53 -30.06
CA GLY A 334 3.78 -10.22 -30.86
C GLY A 334 3.76 -9.91 -32.36
N GLN A 335 4.59 -9.00 -32.84
CA GLN A 335 4.72 -8.79 -34.31
C GLN A 335 5.33 -10.02 -34.98
N SER A 336 4.78 -10.40 -36.14
CA SER A 336 5.35 -11.46 -36.97
C SER A 336 6.60 -10.98 -37.67
N ALA A 337 7.56 -11.88 -37.80
CA ALA A 337 8.83 -11.65 -38.47
C ALA A 337 9.21 -12.86 -39.30
N SER A 338 9.95 -12.63 -40.38
CA SER A 338 10.56 -13.66 -41.21
C SER A 338 12.07 -13.64 -41.00
N VAL A 339 12.64 -14.80 -40.70
CA VAL A 339 14.06 -15.01 -40.45
C VAL A 339 14.63 -15.76 -41.66
N TYR A 340 15.68 -15.23 -42.30
CA TYR A 340 16.31 -15.81 -43.45
C TYR A 340 17.56 -16.59 -43.02
N LEU A 341 17.52 -17.92 -43.26
CA LEU A 341 18.53 -18.85 -42.78
C LEU A 341 19.56 -19.13 -43.90
N PRO A 342 20.88 -19.20 -43.61
CA PRO A 342 21.94 -19.41 -44.57
C PRO A 342 21.95 -20.79 -45.20
#